data_a2a9920fd5b202fc035928a82e5f4fda
#
_entry.id   a2a9920fd5b202fc035928a82e5f4fda
#
_cell.length_a   1.000
_cell.length_b   1.000
_cell.length_c   1.000
_cell.angle_alpha   90.00
_cell.angle_beta   90.00
_cell.angle_gamma   90.00
#
_symmetry.space_group_name_H-M   'P 1'
#
loop_
_entity.id
_entity.type
_entity.pdbx_description
1 polymer ?
#
loop_
_entity_poly.entity_id
_entity_poly.type
_entity_poly.pdbx_seq_one_letter_code
_entity_poly.pdbx_strand_id
1 'polypeptide(L)'
;MAHHLFTSESVTEGHPDKICDQISDAILDAILAQDPNGRVACECTVTTGVVNVMGEITTDCYVDIPKVVRQTVREIGYDRAKYGFDCETCAVITNIDEQSADIALGVDQSLESKETGDSALDNGAGDQGMMFGFACDETPELMPLPISLAHKLAKRLTAVRKQGLVDYLRPDGKTQVTVEYDEQNHPVRVHTVVLSTQHAPEVDMAQLRKDMIELVIRPTIPAELLDDDTRYLINPTGRFVVGGPQADSGLTGRKIIVDTYGGSAPHGGGAFSGKDPTKVDRSAAYAARYVAKNIVAAGLARRCLVQLAYAIGVAEPVSVLVDTQGTGTVPDAQIAAAVQQVFDLRPTAIIRDLDLRRPIYRQLAAYGNMGREELGVRWEDTDRTDALRAAVAKTNV
;
A
#
# COMPACT_ATOMS: atom_id res chain seq x y z
N MET A 1 8.61 -18.94 29.14
CA MET A 1 8.01 -17.69 28.57
C MET A 1 7.28 -18.10 27.32
N ALA A 2 6.02 -17.69 27.16
CA ALA A 2 5.23 -18.05 25.98
C ALA A 2 5.56 -17.08 24.86
N HIS A 3 6.35 -17.52 23.87
CA HIS A 3 6.58 -16.79 22.63
C HIS A 3 5.47 -17.11 21.64
N HIS A 4 5.15 -16.18 20.75
CA HIS A 4 4.22 -16.41 19.67
C HIS A 4 4.83 -15.99 18.32
N LEU A 5 4.28 -16.55 17.25
CA LEU A 5 4.74 -16.28 15.89
C LEU A 5 3.70 -15.43 15.15
N PHE A 6 4.17 -14.41 14.42
CA PHE A 6 3.35 -13.62 13.52
C PHE A 6 4.00 -13.56 12.13
N THR A 7 3.18 -13.64 11.10
CA THR A 7 3.66 -13.76 9.71
C THR A 7 3.01 -12.73 8.82
N SER A 8 3.82 -12.07 7.98
CA SER A 8 3.34 -11.24 6.88
C SER A 8 4.00 -11.65 5.57
N GLU A 9 3.33 -11.34 4.46
CA GLU A 9 3.82 -11.61 3.11
C GLU A 9 3.87 -10.34 2.27
N SER A 10 4.70 -10.36 1.24
CA SER A 10 4.74 -9.38 0.17
C SER A 10 5.02 -10.05 -1.17
N VAL A 11 4.85 -9.30 -2.25
CA VAL A 11 5.08 -9.77 -3.61
C VAL A 11 5.91 -8.76 -4.40
N THR A 12 6.60 -9.23 -5.44
CA THR A 12 7.33 -8.34 -6.34
C THR A 12 6.40 -7.56 -7.26
N GLU A 13 6.93 -6.53 -7.90
CA GLU A 13 6.24 -5.74 -8.93
C GLU A 13 5.74 -6.59 -10.12
N GLY A 14 6.33 -7.77 -10.35
CA GLY A 14 5.97 -8.69 -11.43
C GLY A 14 4.87 -9.70 -11.07
N HIS A 15 4.36 -9.70 -9.84
CA HIS A 15 3.19 -10.49 -9.48
C HIS A 15 1.95 -10.01 -10.26
N PRO A 16 1.08 -10.89 -10.78
CA PRO A 16 -0.05 -10.50 -11.63
C PRO A 16 -0.96 -9.41 -11.04
N ASP A 17 -1.34 -9.53 -9.77
CA ASP A 17 -2.15 -8.49 -9.11
C ASP A 17 -1.39 -7.16 -9.01
N LYS A 18 -0.07 -7.19 -8.78
CA LYS A 18 0.75 -5.97 -8.71
C LYS A 18 1.04 -5.36 -10.08
N ILE A 19 1.01 -6.12 -11.14
CA ILE A 19 1.01 -5.58 -12.51
C ILE A 19 -0.25 -4.72 -12.70
N CYS A 20 -1.42 -5.25 -12.31
CA CYS A 20 -2.70 -4.53 -12.41
C CYS A 20 -2.70 -3.25 -11.57
N ASP A 21 -2.26 -3.31 -10.32
CA ASP A 21 -2.15 -2.15 -9.45
C ASP A 21 -1.24 -1.05 -10.05
N GLN A 22 -0.09 -1.44 -10.58
CA GLN A 22 0.84 -0.50 -11.22
C GLN A 22 0.28 0.10 -12.52
N ILE A 23 -0.46 -0.65 -13.31
CA ILE A 23 -1.11 -0.14 -14.52
C ILE A 23 -2.20 0.87 -14.14
N SER A 24 -3.07 0.52 -13.19
CA SER A 24 -4.15 1.39 -12.73
C SER A 24 -3.62 2.71 -12.18
N ASP A 25 -2.57 2.67 -11.35
CA ASP A 25 -1.93 3.86 -10.81
C ASP A 25 -1.08 4.63 -11.84
N ALA A 26 -0.52 3.96 -12.84
CA ALA A 26 0.18 4.66 -13.94
C ALA A 26 -0.78 5.46 -14.82
N ILE A 27 -2.00 4.95 -15.03
CA ILE A 27 -3.06 5.68 -15.74
C ILE A 27 -3.53 6.86 -14.90
N LEU A 28 -3.75 6.68 -13.60
CA LEU A 28 -4.08 7.75 -12.67
C LEU A 28 -3.03 8.86 -12.68
N ASP A 29 -1.75 8.52 -12.55
CA ASP A 29 -0.64 9.49 -12.57
C ASP A 29 -0.55 10.24 -13.90
N ALA A 30 -0.79 9.56 -15.03
CA ALA A 30 -0.79 10.18 -16.35
C ALA A 30 -1.93 11.21 -16.53
N ILE A 31 -3.06 11.00 -15.85
CA ILE A 31 -4.19 11.94 -15.81
C ILE A 31 -3.86 13.09 -14.87
N LEU A 32 -3.49 12.82 -13.61
CA LEU A 32 -3.22 13.86 -12.60
C LEU A 32 -2.10 14.81 -12.99
N ALA A 33 -1.13 14.34 -13.78
CA ALA A 33 -0.05 15.18 -14.32
C ALA A 33 -0.57 16.29 -15.27
N GLN A 34 -1.73 16.12 -15.89
CA GLN A 34 -2.32 17.02 -16.86
C GLN A 34 -3.60 17.66 -16.33
N ASP A 35 -4.38 16.93 -15.56
CA ASP A 35 -5.64 17.32 -14.94
C ASP A 35 -5.67 16.89 -13.47
N PRO A 36 -5.21 17.76 -12.54
CA PRO A 36 -5.19 17.44 -11.11
C PRO A 36 -6.59 17.24 -10.50
N ASN A 37 -7.65 17.62 -11.19
CA ASN A 37 -9.03 17.46 -10.76
C ASN A 37 -9.73 16.25 -11.41
N GLY A 38 -9.06 15.52 -12.28
CA GLY A 38 -9.61 14.35 -12.95
C GLY A 38 -10.21 13.35 -11.95
N ARG A 39 -11.35 12.78 -12.31
CA ARG A 39 -12.03 11.73 -11.55
C ARG A 39 -11.66 10.38 -12.15
N VAL A 40 -11.06 9.51 -11.34
CA VAL A 40 -10.54 8.24 -11.81
C VAL A 40 -10.93 7.12 -10.85
N ALA A 41 -11.57 6.11 -11.39
CA ALA A 41 -11.78 4.80 -10.79
C ALA A 41 -11.38 3.78 -11.85
N CYS A 42 -10.10 3.41 -11.90
CA CYS A 42 -9.51 2.59 -12.95
C CYS A 42 -9.08 1.25 -12.39
N GLU A 43 -9.59 0.17 -12.94
CA GLU A 43 -9.26 -1.20 -12.59
C GLU A 43 -8.67 -1.94 -13.78
N CYS A 44 -7.84 -2.94 -13.50
CA CYS A 44 -7.22 -3.77 -14.52
C CYS A 44 -7.39 -5.25 -14.20
N THR A 45 -7.42 -6.06 -15.25
CA THR A 45 -7.18 -7.50 -15.15
C THR A 45 -6.09 -7.91 -16.13
N VAL A 46 -5.29 -8.89 -15.75
CA VAL A 46 -4.27 -9.49 -16.62
C VAL A 46 -4.39 -11.01 -16.60
N THR A 47 -4.13 -11.60 -17.74
CA THR A 47 -3.95 -13.04 -17.92
C THR A 47 -2.99 -13.29 -19.07
N THR A 48 -2.82 -14.55 -19.51
CA THR A 48 -1.95 -14.89 -20.64
C THR A 48 -2.26 -14.02 -21.86
N GLY A 49 -1.31 -13.16 -22.24
CA GLY A 49 -1.38 -12.34 -23.46
C GLY A 49 -2.41 -11.21 -23.49
N VAL A 50 -3.11 -10.91 -22.37
CA VAL A 50 -4.18 -9.91 -22.34
C VAL A 50 -4.06 -9.02 -21.11
N VAL A 51 -4.25 -7.71 -21.32
CA VAL A 51 -4.54 -6.70 -20.29
C VAL A 51 -5.91 -6.10 -20.64
N ASN A 52 -6.83 -6.12 -19.70
CA ASN A 52 -8.09 -5.40 -19.80
C ASN A 52 -8.11 -4.26 -18.78
N VAL A 53 -8.34 -3.03 -19.24
CA VAL A 53 -8.48 -1.81 -18.43
C VAL A 53 -9.94 -1.40 -18.46
N MET A 54 -10.55 -1.22 -17.30
CA MET A 54 -11.95 -0.88 -17.15
C MET A 54 -12.15 0.13 -16.03
N GLY A 55 -13.31 0.77 -16.03
CA GLY A 55 -13.70 1.69 -14.96
C GLY A 55 -14.27 3.00 -15.47
N GLU A 56 -14.37 3.99 -14.59
CA GLU A 56 -14.94 5.29 -14.86
C GLU A 56 -13.89 6.38 -14.76
N ILE A 57 -13.74 7.16 -15.83
CA ILE A 57 -12.80 8.29 -15.91
C ILE A 57 -13.50 9.51 -16.50
N THR A 58 -13.48 10.61 -15.74
CA THR A 58 -13.92 11.93 -16.20
C THR A 58 -12.75 12.88 -16.08
N THR A 59 -12.26 13.39 -17.21
CA THR A 59 -11.09 14.28 -17.26
C THR A 59 -11.12 15.14 -18.51
N ASP A 60 -10.47 16.29 -18.45
CA ASP A 60 -10.29 17.20 -19.59
C ASP A 60 -9.06 16.89 -20.44
N CYS A 61 -8.27 15.88 -20.06
CA CYS A 61 -7.05 15.50 -20.79
C CYS A 61 -7.21 14.18 -21.56
N TYR A 62 -6.31 13.99 -22.55
CA TYR A 62 -6.19 12.72 -23.27
C TYR A 62 -5.01 11.90 -22.75
N VAL A 63 -5.25 10.63 -22.46
CA VAL A 63 -4.21 9.65 -22.11
C VAL A 63 -4.28 8.47 -23.07
N ASP A 64 -3.15 8.15 -23.71
CA ASP A 64 -2.98 6.94 -24.51
C ASP A 64 -2.82 5.72 -23.57
N ILE A 65 -3.94 5.15 -23.12
CA ILE A 65 -3.98 4.04 -22.17
C ILE A 65 -3.15 2.84 -22.67
N PRO A 66 -3.27 2.36 -23.91
CA PRO A 66 -2.43 1.27 -24.42
C PRO A 66 -0.93 1.55 -24.30
N LYS A 67 -0.51 2.78 -24.54
CA LYS A 67 0.91 3.18 -24.40
C LYS A 67 1.36 3.13 -22.94
N VAL A 68 0.57 3.64 -22.00
CA VAL A 68 0.84 3.59 -20.56
C VAL A 68 0.95 2.14 -20.08
N VAL A 69 0.02 1.27 -20.49
CA VAL A 69 0.03 -0.16 -20.17
C VAL A 69 1.33 -0.82 -20.63
N ARG A 70 1.67 -0.68 -21.92
CA ARG A 70 2.87 -1.29 -22.51
C ARG A 70 4.15 -0.80 -21.84
N GLN A 71 4.23 0.49 -21.55
CA GLN A 71 5.37 1.07 -20.84
C GLN A 71 5.50 0.49 -19.42
N THR A 72 4.40 0.37 -18.68
CA THR A 72 4.40 -0.20 -17.33
C THR A 72 4.85 -1.66 -17.35
N VAL A 73 4.29 -2.47 -18.26
CA VAL A 73 4.66 -3.89 -18.42
C VAL A 73 6.14 -4.06 -18.79
N ARG A 74 6.66 -3.18 -19.68
CA ARG A 74 8.09 -3.17 -20.05
C ARG A 74 9.00 -2.87 -18.87
N GLU A 75 8.68 -1.85 -18.08
CA GLU A 75 9.49 -1.42 -16.92
C GLU A 75 9.48 -2.45 -15.79
N ILE A 76 8.40 -3.21 -15.64
CA ILE A 76 8.36 -4.37 -14.74
C ILE A 76 9.31 -5.47 -15.21
N GLY A 77 9.52 -5.61 -16.53
CA GLY A 77 10.47 -6.57 -17.10
C GLY A 77 9.81 -7.74 -17.85
N TYR A 78 8.54 -7.60 -18.22
CA TYR A 78 7.90 -8.52 -19.18
C TYR A 78 8.13 -7.99 -20.61
N ASP A 79 9.34 -8.18 -21.10
CA ASP A 79 9.84 -7.64 -22.35
C ASP A 79 10.11 -8.69 -23.45
N ARG A 80 9.71 -9.96 -23.20
CA ARG A 80 10.00 -11.09 -24.09
C ARG A 80 8.83 -12.05 -24.17
N ALA A 81 8.44 -12.39 -25.40
CA ALA A 81 7.36 -13.33 -25.69
C ALA A 81 7.49 -14.70 -24.99
N LYS A 82 8.74 -15.15 -24.73
CA LYS A 82 8.99 -16.42 -24.02
C LYS A 82 8.50 -16.47 -22.58
N TYR A 83 8.10 -15.33 -22.01
CA TYR A 83 7.48 -15.27 -20.70
C TYR A 83 5.97 -15.54 -20.71
N GLY A 84 5.38 -15.77 -21.92
CA GLY A 84 3.95 -15.97 -22.11
C GLY A 84 3.09 -14.73 -21.91
N PHE A 85 3.73 -13.60 -21.59
CA PHE A 85 3.16 -12.27 -21.45
C PHE A 85 4.28 -11.25 -21.68
N ASP A 86 4.07 -10.28 -22.56
CA ASP A 86 5.07 -9.24 -22.86
C ASP A 86 4.44 -7.94 -23.35
N CYS A 87 5.18 -6.86 -23.20
CA CYS A 87 4.74 -5.50 -23.49
C CYS A 87 4.47 -5.21 -24.97
N GLU A 88 5.05 -5.97 -25.90
CA GLU A 88 4.89 -5.72 -27.34
C GLU A 88 3.66 -6.43 -27.91
N THR A 89 3.42 -7.68 -27.49
CA THR A 89 2.45 -8.57 -28.14
C THR A 89 1.16 -8.77 -27.34
N CYS A 90 1.11 -8.38 -26.05
CA CYS A 90 -0.13 -8.49 -25.28
C CYS A 90 -1.26 -7.64 -25.90
N ALA A 91 -2.47 -8.19 -25.93
CA ALA A 91 -3.66 -7.41 -26.26
C ALA A 91 -3.95 -6.42 -25.12
N VAL A 92 -4.31 -5.19 -25.46
CA VAL A 92 -4.79 -4.19 -24.50
C VAL A 92 -6.21 -3.83 -24.90
N ILE A 93 -7.16 -4.16 -24.02
CA ILE A 93 -8.59 -3.90 -24.19
C ILE A 93 -8.96 -2.80 -23.21
N THR A 94 -9.77 -1.84 -23.64
CA THR A 94 -10.23 -0.73 -22.81
C THR A 94 -11.74 -0.65 -22.79
N ASN A 95 -12.33 -0.60 -21.59
CA ASN A 95 -13.74 -0.40 -21.34
C ASN A 95 -13.87 0.71 -20.30
N ILE A 96 -13.83 1.96 -20.76
CA ILE A 96 -13.86 3.16 -19.90
C ILE A 96 -15.13 3.94 -20.21
N ASP A 97 -15.89 4.23 -19.16
CA ASP A 97 -17.06 5.08 -19.19
C ASP A 97 -16.81 6.40 -18.42
N GLU A 98 -17.70 7.35 -18.54
CA GLU A 98 -17.70 8.56 -17.72
C GLU A 98 -18.29 8.26 -16.33
N GLN A 99 -17.84 9.00 -15.30
CA GLN A 99 -18.43 8.90 -13.96
C GLN A 99 -19.94 9.23 -14.01
N SER A 100 -20.75 8.47 -13.27
CA SER A 100 -22.18 8.72 -13.12
C SER A 100 -22.45 10.12 -12.58
N ALA A 101 -23.38 10.85 -13.23
CA ALA A 101 -23.83 12.16 -12.79
C ALA A 101 -24.45 12.15 -11.38
N ASP A 102 -25.09 11.04 -10.99
CA ASP A 102 -25.69 10.90 -9.65
C ASP A 102 -24.62 10.83 -8.55
N ILE A 103 -23.49 10.17 -8.82
CA ILE A 103 -22.35 10.12 -7.90
C ILE A 103 -21.71 11.50 -7.79
N ALA A 104 -21.52 12.21 -8.92
CA ALA A 104 -20.94 13.55 -8.94
C ALA A 104 -21.70 14.54 -8.07
N LEU A 105 -23.05 14.51 -8.04
CA LEU A 105 -23.90 15.38 -7.22
C LEU A 105 -23.60 15.32 -5.71
N GLY A 106 -23.23 14.16 -5.20
CA GLY A 106 -22.88 13.98 -3.77
C GLY A 106 -21.42 14.29 -3.45
N VAL A 107 -20.53 14.07 -4.43
CA VAL A 107 -19.08 14.25 -4.25
C VAL A 107 -18.67 15.71 -4.43
N ASP A 108 -19.25 16.41 -5.42
CA ASP A 108 -18.88 17.80 -5.75
C ASP A 108 -19.47 18.81 -4.78
N GLN A 109 -20.57 18.48 -4.12
CA GLN A 109 -21.17 19.32 -3.09
C GLN A 109 -21.73 18.46 -1.95
N SER A 110 -21.09 18.53 -0.77
CA SER A 110 -21.48 17.77 0.41
C SER A 110 -22.86 18.20 0.97
N LEU A 111 -23.41 17.37 1.83
CA LEU A 111 -24.65 17.69 2.55
C LEU A 111 -24.49 18.97 3.37
N GLU A 112 -23.37 19.10 4.09
CA GLU A 112 -23.07 20.24 4.95
C GLU A 112 -22.89 21.54 4.15
N SER A 113 -22.21 21.49 2.98
CA SER A 113 -22.05 22.64 2.09
C SER A 113 -23.41 23.11 1.55
N LYS A 114 -24.31 22.19 1.19
CA LYS A 114 -25.69 22.51 0.76
C LYS A 114 -26.51 23.19 1.84
N GLU A 115 -26.31 22.83 3.11
CA GLU A 115 -27.03 23.39 4.25
C GLU A 115 -26.44 24.71 4.73
N THR A 116 -25.13 24.86 4.74
CA THR A 116 -24.44 26.03 5.34
C THR A 116 -23.94 27.05 4.31
N GLY A 117 -23.72 26.64 3.05
CA GLY A 117 -23.07 27.44 2.02
C GLY A 117 -21.56 27.62 2.22
N ASP A 118 -20.94 26.83 3.11
CA ASP A 118 -19.50 26.90 3.39
C ASP A 118 -18.72 26.04 2.37
N SER A 119 -17.98 26.72 1.50
CA SER A 119 -17.14 26.08 0.47
C SER A 119 -15.97 25.25 1.02
N ALA A 120 -15.60 25.43 2.29
CA ALA A 120 -14.61 24.57 2.94
C ALA A 120 -15.12 23.13 3.15
N LEU A 121 -16.43 22.93 3.01
CA LEU A 121 -17.13 21.65 3.13
C LEU A 121 -17.58 21.09 1.77
N ASP A 122 -17.16 21.67 0.64
CA ASP A 122 -17.72 21.37 -0.68
C ASP A 122 -17.62 19.89 -1.05
N ASN A 123 -16.49 19.23 -0.85
CA ASN A 123 -16.40 17.82 -1.19
C ASN A 123 -16.90 16.91 -0.07
N GLY A 124 -17.99 16.21 -0.35
CA GLY A 124 -18.40 15.05 0.44
C GLY A 124 -17.52 13.85 0.16
N ALA A 125 -17.60 12.83 1.03
CA ALA A 125 -16.92 11.56 0.78
C ALA A 125 -17.46 10.91 -0.50
N GLY A 126 -16.55 10.39 -1.33
CA GLY A 126 -16.89 9.77 -2.63
C GLY A 126 -17.64 8.45 -2.51
N ASP A 127 -17.63 7.84 -1.32
CA ASP A 127 -18.35 6.61 -0.98
C ASP A 127 -18.53 6.52 0.53
N GLN A 128 -19.39 5.62 0.97
CA GLN A 128 -19.38 5.13 2.33
C GLN A 128 -18.18 4.21 2.56
N GLY A 129 -17.71 4.09 3.80
CA GLY A 129 -16.67 3.12 4.11
C GLY A 129 -16.04 3.33 5.46
N MET A 130 -15.18 2.37 5.83
CA MET A 130 -14.32 2.45 7.00
C MET A 130 -12.88 2.21 6.56
N MET A 131 -11.97 3.04 7.06
CA MET A 131 -10.55 2.99 6.72
C MET A 131 -9.75 2.88 8.01
N PHE A 132 -8.63 2.17 7.93
CA PHE A 132 -7.77 1.93 9.07
C PHE A 132 -6.37 2.49 8.85
N GLY A 133 -5.83 3.10 9.89
CA GLY A 133 -4.43 3.46 10.01
C GLY A 133 -3.79 2.71 11.17
N PHE A 134 -2.51 2.40 11.05
CA PHE A 134 -1.76 1.73 12.11
C PHE A 134 -0.31 2.24 12.16
N ALA A 135 0.25 2.26 13.35
CA ALA A 135 1.67 2.47 13.59
C ALA A 135 2.11 1.71 14.84
N CYS A 136 3.37 1.29 14.87
CA CYS A 136 4.00 0.69 16.03
C CYS A 136 5.50 0.99 16.05
N ASP A 137 6.12 0.83 17.22
CA ASP A 137 7.53 1.16 17.46
C ASP A 137 8.52 0.03 17.09
N GLU A 138 8.12 -0.90 16.21
CA GLU A 138 8.93 -2.07 15.85
C GLU A 138 10.03 -1.76 14.81
N THR A 139 9.85 -0.71 14.01
CA THR A 139 10.80 -0.30 12.97
C THR A 139 10.98 1.22 12.96
N PRO A 140 12.07 1.76 12.40
CA PRO A 140 12.26 3.21 12.29
C PRO A 140 11.13 3.94 11.56
N GLU A 141 10.55 3.32 10.53
CA GLU A 141 9.42 3.81 9.78
C GLU A 141 8.08 3.67 10.51
N LEU A 142 8.09 3.15 11.75
CA LEU A 142 6.92 2.88 12.59
C LEU A 142 5.91 1.91 11.95
N MET A 143 6.43 0.86 11.31
CA MET A 143 5.69 -0.24 10.69
C MET A 143 5.89 -1.55 11.45
N PRO A 144 4.94 -2.49 11.36
CA PRO A 144 5.15 -3.84 11.88
C PRO A 144 6.35 -4.52 11.20
N LEU A 145 7.22 -5.15 11.97
CA LEU A 145 8.47 -5.74 11.49
C LEU A 145 8.25 -6.81 10.40
N PRO A 146 7.28 -7.74 10.50
CA PRO A 146 7.11 -8.79 9.49
C PRO A 146 6.81 -8.24 8.10
N ILE A 147 5.88 -7.28 7.97
CA ILE A 147 5.53 -6.68 6.67
C ILE A 147 6.65 -5.79 6.15
N SER A 148 7.31 -5.01 7.01
CA SER A 148 8.46 -4.20 6.63
C SER A 148 9.57 -5.07 6.03
N LEU A 149 9.93 -6.18 6.68
CA LEU A 149 10.94 -7.10 6.16
C LEU A 149 10.48 -7.81 4.88
N ALA A 150 9.21 -8.22 4.78
CA ALA A 150 8.68 -8.85 3.58
C ALA A 150 8.75 -7.90 2.37
N HIS A 151 8.40 -6.62 2.54
CA HIS A 151 8.54 -5.60 1.48
C HIS A 151 10.01 -5.36 1.09
N LYS A 152 10.89 -5.21 2.06
CA LYS A 152 12.32 -5.01 1.82
C LYS A 152 12.93 -6.19 1.04
N LEU A 153 12.54 -7.42 1.37
CA LEU A 153 12.96 -8.63 0.64
C LEU A 153 12.44 -8.65 -0.80
N ALA A 154 11.16 -8.36 -1.03
CA ALA A 154 10.56 -8.31 -2.36
C ALA A 154 11.21 -7.22 -3.23
N LYS A 155 11.44 -6.03 -2.65
CA LYS A 155 12.14 -4.92 -3.31
C LYS A 155 13.60 -5.29 -3.63
N ARG A 156 14.31 -5.96 -2.71
CA ARG A 156 15.68 -6.42 -2.93
C ARG A 156 15.76 -7.50 -4.00
N LEU A 157 14.83 -8.46 -4.01
CA LEU A 157 14.75 -9.48 -5.05
C LEU A 157 14.62 -8.86 -6.44
N THR A 158 13.75 -7.88 -6.59
CA THR A 158 13.59 -7.12 -7.83
C THR A 158 14.87 -6.34 -8.19
N ALA A 159 15.54 -5.73 -7.22
CA ALA A 159 16.80 -5.02 -7.45
C ALA A 159 17.90 -5.97 -7.93
N VAL A 160 18.04 -7.15 -7.35
CA VAL A 160 19.01 -8.17 -7.79
C VAL A 160 18.78 -8.55 -9.26
N ARG A 161 17.52 -8.73 -9.68
CA ARG A 161 17.14 -9.00 -11.07
C ARG A 161 17.46 -7.83 -12.00
N LYS A 162 16.99 -6.61 -11.67
CA LYS A 162 17.15 -5.43 -12.54
C LYS A 162 18.59 -4.96 -12.66
N GLN A 163 19.41 -5.16 -11.63
CA GLN A 163 20.84 -4.85 -11.65
C GLN A 163 21.68 -5.94 -12.35
N GLY A 164 21.06 -7.05 -12.73
CA GLY A 164 21.76 -8.14 -13.40
C GLY A 164 22.80 -8.84 -12.53
N LEU A 165 22.62 -8.86 -11.19
CA LEU A 165 23.51 -9.57 -10.29
C LEU A 165 23.47 -11.09 -10.54
N VAL A 166 22.34 -11.59 -11.03
CA VAL A 166 22.14 -12.90 -11.65
C VAL A 166 21.24 -12.74 -12.87
N ASP A 167 21.39 -13.59 -13.88
CA ASP A 167 20.72 -13.47 -15.17
C ASP A 167 19.48 -14.35 -15.34
N TYR A 168 19.26 -15.26 -14.39
CA TYR A 168 18.20 -16.27 -14.45
C TYR A 168 16.89 -15.82 -13.76
N LEU A 169 16.86 -14.75 -12.98
CA LEU A 169 15.64 -14.29 -12.32
C LEU A 169 14.62 -13.72 -13.30
N ARG A 170 13.34 -13.95 -13.01
CA ARG A 170 12.17 -13.45 -13.72
C ARG A 170 11.37 -12.50 -12.82
N PRO A 171 10.39 -11.72 -13.39
CA PRO A 171 9.73 -10.66 -12.63
C PRO A 171 8.87 -11.12 -11.47
N ASP A 172 8.23 -12.30 -11.55
CA ASP A 172 7.30 -12.79 -10.53
C ASP A 172 8.02 -13.36 -9.31
N GLY A 173 7.52 -13.02 -8.13
CA GLY A 173 8.06 -13.51 -6.88
C GLY A 173 7.24 -13.12 -5.67
N LYS A 174 7.41 -13.89 -4.58
CA LYS A 174 6.74 -13.69 -3.30
C LYS A 174 7.75 -13.83 -2.16
N THR A 175 7.51 -13.08 -1.10
CA THR A 175 8.28 -13.15 0.14
C THR A 175 7.33 -13.25 1.33
N GLN A 176 7.73 -13.99 2.36
CA GLN A 176 6.99 -14.11 3.60
C GLN A 176 7.99 -14.16 4.75
N VAL A 177 7.71 -13.43 5.81
CA VAL A 177 8.55 -13.39 7.01
C VAL A 177 7.70 -13.72 8.22
N THR A 178 8.15 -14.69 8.99
CA THR A 178 7.61 -15.05 10.29
C THR A 178 8.56 -14.56 11.37
N VAL A 179 8.07 -13.68 12.24
CA VAL A 179 8.80 -13.12 13.38
C VAL A 179 8.30 -13.77 14.66
N GLU A 180 9.22 -14.07 15.56
CA GLU A 180 8.94 -14.53 16.92
C GLU A 180 8.89 -13.33 17.86
N TYR A 181 7.85 -13.27 18.69
CA TYR A 181 7.58 -12.20 19.65
C TYR A 181 7.59 -12.72 21.07
N ASP A 182 8.02 -11.89 22.02
CA ASP A 182 7.92 -12.15 23.45
C ASP A 182 6.49 -11.89 24.01
N GLU A 183 6.30 -12.09 25.31
CA GLU A 183 5.03 -11.86 26.01
C GLU A 183 4.58 -10.38 26.01
N GLN A 184 5.48 -9.44 25.77
CA GLN A 184 5.25 -8.00 25.70
C GLN A 184 5.05 -7.50 24.26
N ASN A 185 4.95 -8.42 23.29
CA ASN A 185 4.87 -8.13 21.86
C ASN A 185 6.09 -7.35 21.31
N HIS A 186 7.30 -7.62 21.83
CA HIS A 186 8.54 -7.17 21.19
C HIS A 186 9.04 -8.24 20.23
N PRO A 187 9.50 -7.87 19.04
CA PRO A 187 10.12 -8.82 18.11
C PRO A 187 11.45 -9.32 18.69
N VAL A 188 11.66 -10.63 18.67
CA VAL A 188 12.84 -11.30 19.21
C VAL A 188 13.78 -11.75 18.10
N ARG A 189 13.26 -12.45 17.08
CA ARG A 189 14.04 -13.01 15.98
C ARG A 189 13.15 -13.31 14.75
N VAL A 190 13.79 -13.49 13.62
CA VAL A 190 13.13 -14.04 12.43
C VAL A 190 13.17 -15.56 12.51
N HIS A 191 11.98 -16.17 12.66
CA HIS A 191 11.83 -17.61 12.75
C HIS A 191 11.92 -18.30 11.37
N THR A 192 11.23 -17.74 10.35
CA THR A 192 11.19 -18.34 9.01
C THR A 192 11.13 -17.26 7.94
N VAL A 193 11.91 -17.44 6.88
CA VAL A 193 11.82 -16.65 5.63
C VAL A 193 11.41 -17.61 4.51
N VAL A 194 10.28 -17.32 3.85
CA VAL A 194 9.88 -17.96 2.59
C VAL A 194 10.14 -17.00 1.45
N LEU A 195 10.83 -17.45 0.43
CA LEU A 195 11.08 -16.70 -0.80
C LEU A 195 10.80 -17.61 -2.00
N SER A 196 9.82 -17.22 -2.81
CA SER A 196 9.52 -17.87 -4.08
C SER A 196 9.81 -16.90 -5.22
N THR A 197 10.64 -17.31 -6.16
CA THR A 197 11.02 -16.47 -7.31
C THR A 197 10.95 -17.25 -8.60
N GLN A 198 10.34 -16.65 -9.61
CA GLN A 198 10.35 -17.15 -10.98
C GLN A 198 11.77 -17.10 -11.55
N HIS A 199 12.16 -18.15 -12.30
CA HIS A 199 13.53 -18.29 -12.82
C HIS A 199 13.58 -18.96 -14.19
N ALA A 200 14.74 -18.85 -14.84
CA ALA A 200 15.03 -19.56 -16.08
C ALA A 200 15.09 -21.09 -15.85
N PRO A 201 14.69 -21.91 -16.83
CA PRO A 201 14.63 -23.35 -16.66
C PRO A 201 15.98 -24.05 -16.45
N GLU A 202 17.08 -23.39 -16.85
CA GLU A 202 18.43 -23.95 -16.84
C GLU A 202 19.16 -23.79 -15.50
N VAL A 203 18.64 -22.96 -14.57
CA VAL A 203 19.34 -22.69 -13.30
C VAL A 203 19.37 -23.91 -12.40
N ASP A 204 20.53 -24.14 -11.79
CA ASP A 204 20.65 -25.13 -10.70
C ASP A 204 19.95 -24.63 -9.43
N MET A 205 19.08 -25.45 -8.85
CA MET A 205 18.29 -25.06 -7.70
C MET A 205 19.12 -24.88 -6.43
N ALA A 206 20.25 -25.57 -6.28
CA ALA A 206 21.16 -25.37 -5.15
C ALA A 206 21.85 -24.00 -5.26
N GLN A 207 22.27 -23.63 -6.46
CA GLN A 207 22.85 -22.31 -6.72
C GLN A 207 21.80 -21.21 -6.48
N LEU A 208 20.59 -21.35 -7.01
CA LEU A 208 19.51 -20.36 -6.78
C LEU A 208 19.25 -20.17 -5.27
N ARG A 209 19.15 -21.26 -4.50
CA ARG A 209 18.95 -21.15 -3.04
C ARG A 209 20.08 -20.38 -2.36
N LYS A 210 21.33 -20.68 -2.70
CA LYS A 210 22.50 -19.99 -2.17
C LYS A 210 22.45 -18.50 -2.52
N ASP A 211 22.20 -18.16 -3.77
CA ASP A 211 22.17 -16.78 -4.24
C ASP A 211 21.03 -15.99 -3.57
N MET A 212 19.86 -16.57 -3.38
CA MET A 212 18.75 -15.89 -2.69
C MET A 212 19.07 -15.61 -1.22
N ILE A 213 19.77 -16.50 -0.55
CA ILE A 213 20.22 -16.26 0.83
C ILE A 213 21.28 -15.16 0.87
N GLU A 214 22.30 -15.24 0.02
CA GLU A 214 23.45 -14.32 0.06
C GLU A 214 23.16 -12.93 -0.54
N LEU A 215 22.36 -12.85 -1.62
CA LEU A 215 22.11 -11.60 -2.35
C LEU A 215 20.83 -10.90 -1.94
N VAL A 216 19.86 -11.63 -1.36
CA VAL A 216 18.55 -11.07 -1.01
C VAL A 216 18.33 -11.06 0.50
N ILE A 217 18.43 -12.21 1.18
CA ILE A 217 18.01 -12.33 2.58
C ILE A 217 19.01 -11.66 3.52
N ARG A 218 20.26 -12.08 3.50
CA ARG A 218 21.31 -11.57 4.40
C ARG A 218 21.58 -10.07 4.28
N PRO A 219 21.57 -9.45 3.08
CA PRO A 219 21.73 -8.00 2.98
C PRO A 219 20.51 -7.20 3.41
N THR A 220 19.35 -7.85 3.62
CA THR A 220 18.07 -7.17 3.88
C THR A 220 17.64 -7.29 5.34
N ILE A 221 17.80 -8.46 5.94
CA ILE A 221 17.41 -8.71 7.33
C ILE A 221 18.61 -8.41 8.24
N PRO A 222 18.45 -7.58 9.29
CA PRO A 222 19.49 -7.33 10.27
C PRO A 222 20.05 -8.63 10.85
N ALA A 223 21.39 -8.72 10.96
CA ALA A 223 22.07 -9.95 11.35
C ALA A 223 21.68 -10.42 12.75
N GLU A 224 21.36 -9.48 13.65
CA GLU A 224 20.91 -9.74 15.02
C GLU A 224 19.54 -10.42 15.11
N LEU A 225 18.74 -10.37 14.03
CA LEU A 225 17.45 -11.05 13.94
C LEU A 225 17.56 -12.46 13.34
N LEU A 226 18.74 -12.85 12.84
CA LEU A 226 18.98 -14.15 12.23
C LEU A 226 19.86 -15.00 13.14
N ASP A 227 19.54 -16.26 13.27
CA ASP A 227 20.33 -17.24 14.05
C ASP A 227 20.39 -18.60 13.32
N ASP A 228 21.03 -19.58 13.95
CA ASP A 228 21.20 -20.92 13.40
C ASP A 228 19.88 -21.69 13.25
N ASP A 229 18.84 -21.30 14.00
CA ASP A 229 17.50 -21.90 13.95
C ASP A 229 16.59 -21.20 12.94
N THR A 230 17.03 -20.11 12.31
CA THR A 230 16.26 -19.42 11.26
C THR A 230 16.10 -20.32 10.03
N ARG A 231 14.84 -20.57 9.65
CA ARG A 231 14.50 -21.43 8.51
C ARG A 231 14.41 -20.66 7.21
N TYR A 232 15.12 -21.12 6.17
CA TYR A 232 15.06 -20.55 4.82
C TYR A 232 14.35 -21.51 3.88
N LEU A 233 13.16 -21.14 3.41
CA LEU A 233 12.33 -21.90 2.47
C LEU A 233 12.35 -21.21 1.11
N ILE A 234 13.34 -21.55 0.27
CA ILE A 234 13.54 -20.94 -1.05
C ILE A 234 12.97 -21.87 -2.11
N ASN A 235 11.98 -21.40 -2.89
CA ASN A 235 11.27 -22.20 -3.88
C ASN A 235 10.95 -23.63 -3.35
N PRO A 236 10.17 -23.76 -2.26
CA PRO A 236 9.98 -25.06 -1.59
C PRO A 236 9.31 -26.10 -2.48
N THR A 237 8.58 -25.71 -3.52
CA THR A 237 8.01 -26.60 -4.53
C THR A 237 9.05 -27.11 -5.55
N GLY A 238 10.28 -26.59 -5.50
CA GLY A 238 11.39 -26.92 -6.39
C GLY A 238 11.49 -26.00 -7.59
N ARG A 239 10.59 -26.07 -8.56
CA ARG A 239 10.69 -25.35 -9.83
C ARG A 239 9.61 -24.27 -9.95
N PHE A 240 10.01 -23.04 -10.37
CA PHE A 240 9.10 -21.93 -10.64
C PHE A 240 9.51 -21.23 -11.95
N VAL A 241 9.29 -21.88 -13.08
CA VAL A 241 9.64 -21.38 -14.42
C VAL A 241 8.45 -20.64 -15.06
N VAL A 242 7.26 -21.24 -15.00
CA VAL A 242 6.03 -20.60 -15.45
C VAL A 242 5.50 -19.72 -14.32
N GLY A 243 5.38 -18.44 -14.55
CA GLY A 243 4.95 -17.43 -13.58
C GLY A 243 4.34 -16.21 -14.27
N GLY A 244 3.99 -15.19 -13.48
CA GLY A 244 3.33 -14.00 -13.96
C GLY A 244 1.93 -14.28 -14.53
N PRO A 245 1.43 -13.42 -15.43
CA PRO A 245 0.08 -13.57 -16.01
C PRO A 245 -0.17 -14.87 -16.78
N GLN A 246 0.89 -15.58 -17.17
CA GLN A 246 0.76 -16.90 -17.79
C GLN A 246 0.34 -17.98 -16.78
N ALA A 247 0.77 -17.85 -15.53
CA ALA A 247 0.50 -18.85 -14.49
C ALA A 247 -0.77 -18.54 -13.70
N ASP A 248 -1.03 -17.27 -13.45
CA ASP A 248 -2.12 -16.81 -12.60
C ASP A 248 -2.67 -15.48 -13.11
N SER A 249 -3.98 -15.30 -13.02
CA SER A 249 -4.63 -14.05 -13.42
C SER A 249 -4.49 -13.00 -12.32
N GLY A 250 -4.28 -11.73 -12.70
CA GLY A 250 -4.22 -10.61 -11.80
C GLY A 250 -5.42 -9.69 -11.90
N LEU A 251 -5.74 -9.03 -10.79
CA LEU A 251 -6.74 -7.96 -10.71
C LEU A 251 -6.23 -6.84 -9.80
N THR A 252 -6.62 -5.60 -10.11
CA THR A 252 -6.41 -4.45 -9.24
C THR A 252 -7.10 -4.68 -7.90
N GLY A 253 -6.40 -4.36 -6.80
CA GLY A 253 -6.98 -4.40 -5.45
C GLY A 253 -7.10 -5.79 -4.82
N ARG A 254 -6.33 -6.78 -5.28
CA ARG A 254 -6.30 -8.12 -4.67
C ARG A 254 -5.13 -8.36 -3.72
N LYS A 255 -4.33 -7.33 -3.43
CA LYS A 255 -3.21 -7.38 -2.49
C LYS A 255 -3.33 -6.31 -1.40
N ILE A 256 -4.57 -6.03 -0.95
CA ILE A 256 -4.88 -4.94 -0.02
C ILE A 256 -4.19 -5.08 1.35
N ILE A 257 -3.93 -6.29 1.80
CA ILE A 257 -3.21 -6.55 3.06
C ILE A 257 -1.71 -6.32 2.88
N VAL A 258 -1.15 -6.68 1.72
CA VAL A 258 0.22 -6.33 1.31
C VAL A 258 0.37 -4.81 1.18
N ASP A 259 -0.63 -4.12 0.66
CA ASP A 259 -0.63 -2.66 0.49
C ASP A 259 -0.63 -1.90 1.82
N THR A 260 -1.01 -2.52 2.92
CA THR A 260 -1.20 -1.89 4.23
C THR A 260 -0.26 -2.47 5.30
N TYR A 261 -0.75 -3.26 6.23
CA TYR A 261 -0.02 -3.61 7.46
C TYR A 261 0.27 -5.11 7.61
N GLY A 262 0.12 -5.92 6.54
CA GLY A 262 0.45 -7.34 6.53
C GLY A 262 -0.34 -8.19 7.53
N GLY A 263 -1.53 -7.77 7.90
CA GLY A 263 -2.38 -8.46 8.87
C GLY A 263 -2.25 -7.97 10.32
N SER A 264 -1.33 -7.02 10.61
CA SER A 264 -1.16 -6.46 11.96
C SER A 264 -2.28 -5.49 12.36
N ALA A 265 -3.09 -5.03 11.41
CA ALA A 265 -4.25 -4.19 11.62
C ALA A 265 -5.43 -4.68 10.76
N PRO A 266 -6.68 -4.38 11.15
CA PRO A 266 -7.85 -4.57 10.30
C PRO A 266 -7.73 -3.81 8.98
N HIS A 267 -8.58 -4.20 8.01
CA HIS A 267 -8.72 -3.51 6.73
C HIS A 267 -10.19 -3.26 6.42
N GLY A 268 -10.53 -2.10 5.87
CA GLY A 268 -11.90 -1.74 5.50
C GLY A 268 -12.43 -2.40 4.22
N GLY A 269 -11.54 -3.03 3.44
CA GLY A 269 -11.88 -3.73 2.19
C GLY A 269 -11.64 -2.91 0.92
N GLY A 270 -11.48 -1.58 1.00
CA GLY A 270 -11.26 -0.71 -0.15
C GLY A 270 -9.84 -0.84 -0.74
N ALA A 271 -9.76 -1.06 -2.05
CA ALA A 271 -8.49 -1.00 -2.78
C ALA A 271 -8.02 0.45 -2.96
N PHE A 272 -6.69 0.65 -3.07
CA PHE A 272 -6.09 1.97 -3.30
C PHE A 272 -5.86 2.25 -4.77
N SER A 273 -5.18 1.33 -5.47
CA SER A 273 -4.71 1.53 -6.84
C SER A 273 -5.85 1.89 -7.80
N GLY A 274 -5.58 2.83 -8.70
CA GLY A 274 -6.53 3.31 -9.71
C GLY A 274 -7.55 4.33 -9.21
N LYS A 275 -7.55 4.68 -7.93
CA LYS A 275 -8.48 5.64 -7.31
C LYS A 275 -7.84 7.02 -7.13
N ASP A 276 -8.48 8.07 -7.65
CA ASP A 276 -8.11 9.46 -7.38
C ASP A 276 -8.39 9.85 -5.90
N PRO A 277 -7.81 10.97 -5.40
CA PRO A 277 -7.88 11.33 -3.98
C PRO A 277 -9.27 11.63 -3.43
N THR A 278 -10.29 11.79 -4.25
CA THR A 278 -11.67 11.98 -3.76
C THR A 278 -12.28 10.70 -3.22
N LYS A 279 -11.72 9.54 -3.57
CA LYS A 279 -12.11 8.25 -3.03
C LYS A 279 -11.48 8.06 -1.65
N VAL A 280 -12.33 8.11 -0.63
CA VAL A 280 -11.92 8.02 0.80
C VAL A 280 -11.27 6.67 1.14
N ASP A 281 -11.57 5.60 0.41
CA ASP A 281 -10.86 4.33 0.54
C ASP A 281 -9.34 4.50 0.52
N ARG A 282 -8.85 5.41 -0.32
CA ARG A 282 -7.43 5.73 -0.44
C ARG A 282 -7.03 6.90 0.46
N SER A 283 -7.64 8.06 0.29
CA SER A 283 -7.24 9.29 0.98
C SER A 283 -7.40 9.21 2.49
N ALA A 284 -8.50 8.65 2.98
CA ALA A 284 -8.73 8.52 4.41
C ALA A 284 -7.90 7.39 5.04
N ALA A 285 -7.52 6.34 4.30
CA ALA A 285 -6.56 5.35 4.78
C ALA A 285 -5.17 5.99 4.98
N TYR A 286 -4.75 6.89 4.09
CA TYR A 286 -3.51 7.66 4.26
C TYR A 286 -3.60 8.64 5.44
N ALA A 287 -4.75 9.32 5.60
CA ALA A 287 -4.98 10.18 6.77
C ALA A 287 -4.96 9.40 8.09
N ALA A 288 -5.60 8.23 8.12
CA ALA A 288 -5.58 7.35 9.30
C ALA A 288 -4.15 6.89 9.65
N ARG A 289 -3.32 6.57 8.63
CA ARG A 289 -1.88 6.29 8.82
C ARG A 289 -1.15 7.50 9.39
N TYR A 290 -1.37 8.68 8.83
CA TYR A 290 -0.75 9.92 9.30
C TYR A 290 -1.06 10.19 10.77
N VAL A 291 -2.32 10.02 11.18
CA VAL A 291 -2.75 10.16 12.57
C VAL A 291 -2.06 9.13 13.46
N ALA A 292 -2.14 7.85 13.11
CA ALA A 292 -1.55 6.76 13.90
C ALA A 292 -0.03 6.93 14.06
N LYS A 293 0.66 7.30 12.98
CA LYS A 293 2.12 7.53 12.99
C LYS A 293 2.50 8.68 13.91
N ASN A 294 1.78 9.80 13.86
CA ASN A 294 2.02 10.95 14.74
C ASN A 294 1.73 10.64 16.22
N ILE A 295 0.74 9.81 16.53
CA ILE A 295 0.46 9.38 17.92
C ILE A 295 1.65 8.59 18.47
N VAL A 296 2.17 7.61 17.71
CA VAL A 296 3.30 6.78 18.13
C VAL A 296 4.58 7.63 18.19
N ALA A 297 4.87 8.45 17.20
CA ALA A 297 6.01 9.35 17.17
C ALA A 297 5.99 10.40 18.30
N ALA A 298 4.78 10.82 18.73
CA ALA A 298 4.61 11.68 19.90
C ALA A 298 4.90 10.98 21.24
N GLY A 299 5.11 9.66 21.26
CA GLY A 299 5.30 8.88 22.47
C GLY A 299 4.03 8.72 23.30
N LEU A 300 2.86 8.93 22.70
CA LEU A 300 1.57 8.77 23.36
C LEU A 300 1.14 7.30 23.45
N ALA A 301 1.65 6.44 22.57
CA ALA A 301 1.47 5.00 22.59
C ALA A 301 2.62 4.31 21.87
N ARG A 302 2.85 3.01 22.15
CA ARG A 302 3.78 2.17 21.39
C ARG A 302 3.14 1.56 20.15
N ARG A 303 1.83 1.35 20.20
CA ARG A 303 0.99 0.83 19.12
C ARG A 303 -0.27 1.67 19.03
N CYS A 304 -0.71 1.97 17.84
CA CYS A 304 -1.92 2.76 17.66
C CYS A 304 -2.66 2.33 16.41
N LEU A 305 -3.91 1.93 16.59
CA LEU A 305 -4.90 1.71 15.53
C LEU A 305 -5.84 2.90 15.48
N VAL A 306 -6.08 3.41 14.27
CA VAL A 306 -7.05 4.48 14.01
C VAL A 306 -8.07 3.95 13.01
N GLN A 307 -9.36 4.13 13.29
CA GLN A 307 -10.44 3.90 12.32
C GLN A 307 -11.14 5.21 12.00
N LEU A 308 -11.32 5.47 10.72
CA LEU A 308 -12.16 6.53 10.18
C LEU A 308 -13.34 5.91 9.43
N ALA A 309 -14.53 6.48 9.58
CA ALA A 309 -15.70 6.04 8.81
C ALA A 309 -16.40 7.24 8.18
N TYR A 310 -16.89 7.06 6.94
CA TYR A 310 -17.58 8.10 6.17
C TYR A 310 -18.89 7.58 5.61
N ALA A 311 -19.82 8.50 5.36
CA ALA A 311 -21.01 8.29 4.56
C ALA A 311 -20.87 9.03 3.22
N ILE A 312 -21.37 8.46 2.13
CA ILE A 312 -21.32 9.09 0.82
C ILE A 312 -21.95 10.48 0.84
N GLY A 313 -21.29 11.47 0.26
CA GLY A 313 -21.78 12.85 0.17
C GLY A 313 -21.74 13.64 1.47
N VAL A 314 -21.14 13.09 2.54
CA VAL A 314 -20.94 13.77 3.84
C VAL A 314 -19.48 14.15 4.01
N ALA A 315 -19.18 15.36 4.44
CA ALA A 315 -17.82 15.83 4.62
C ALA A 315 -17.20 15.38 5.94
N GLU A 316 -17.96 15.48 7.04
CA GLU A 316 -17.46 15.09 8.35
C GLU A 316 -17.42 13.57 8.50
N PRO A 317 -16.36 12.98 9.11
CA PRO A 317 -16.36 11.56 9.40
C PRO A 317 -17.47 11.18 10.37
N VAL A 318 -18.18 10.08 10.08
CA VAL A 318 -19.24 9.53 10.93
C VAL A 318 -18.68 9.07 12.29
N SER A 319 -17.44 8.55 12.28
CA SER A 319 -16.74 8.14 13.49
C SER A 319 -15.23 8.23 13.33
N VAL A 320 -14.56 8.52 14.46
CA VAL A 320 -13.10 8.50 14.63
C VAL A 320 -12.82 7.66 15.87
N LEU A 321 -12.18 6.51 15.70
CA LEU A 321 -11.74 5.63 16.77
C LEU A 321 -10.22 5.67 16.87
N VAL A 322 -9.70 5.75 18.10
CA VAL A 322 -8.31 5.51 18.45
C VAL A 322 -8.24 4.37 19.44
N ASP A 323 -7.42 3.37 19.15
CA ASP A 323 -7.17 2.22 20.03
C ASP A 323 -5.64 2.01 20.13
N THR A 324 -5.12 2.26 21.31
CA THR A 324 -3.68 2.09 21.60
C THR A 324 -3.31 0.66 21.98
N GLN A 325 -4.25 -0.26 21.93
CA GLN A 325 -4.04 -1.68 22.28
C GLN A 325 -3.43 -1.85 23.69
N GLY A 326 -3.81 -0.98 24.62
CA GLY A 326 -3.30 -0.98 25.99
C GLY A 326 -1.89 -0.44 26.18
N THR A 327 -1.29 0.17 25.15
CA THR A 327 0.06 0.76 25.22
C THR A 327 0.05 2.28 25.41
N GLY A 328 -1.12 2.90 25.53
CA GLY A 328 -1.30 4.34 25.68
C GLY A 328 -0.72 4.87 27.00
N THR A 329 -0.12 6.06 26.94
CA THR A 329 0.36 6.79 28.13
C THR A 329 -0.75 7.56 28.85
N VAL A 330 -1.88 7.75 28.15
CA VAL A 330 -3.12 8.35 28.64
C VAL A 330 -4.31 7.55 28.05
N PRO A 331 -5.55 7.72 28.57
CA PRO A 331 -6.73 7.02 28.02
C PRO A 331 -6.96 7.28 26.53
N ASP A 332 -7.36 6.28 25.78
CA ASP A 332 -7.62 6.38 24.33
C ASP A 332 -8.62 7.47 23.96
N ALA A 333 -9.66 7.67 24.81
CA ALA A 333 -10.64 8.76 24.61
C ALA A 333 -9.99 10.16 24.64
N GLN A 334 -8.95 10.35 25.45
CA GLN A 334 -8.22 11.62 25.53
C GLN A 334 -7.36 11.83 24.26
N ILE A 335 -6.72 10.78 23.76
CA ILE A 335 -5.98 10.82 22.51
C ILE A 335 -6.94 11.08 21.34
N ALA A 336 -8.09 10.43 21.30
CA ALA A 336 -9.11 10.65 20.27
C ALA A 336 -9.64 12.10 20.25
N ALA A 337 -9.87 12.71 21.43
CA ALA A 337 -10.23 14.12 21.52
C ALA A 337 -9.12 15.06 21.02
N ALA A 338 -7.86 14.74 21.31
CA ALA A 338 -6.70 15.49 20.78
C ALA A 338 -6.60 15.36 19.24
N VAL A 339 -6.84 14.17 18.69
CA VAL A 339 -6.85 13.93 17.22
C VAL A 339 -7.87 14.85 16.55
N GLN A 340 -9.10 14.93 17.06
CA GLN A 340 -10.14 15.81 16.49
C GLN A 340 -9.80 17.30 16.57
N GLN A 341 -8.93 17.73 17.50
CA GLN A 341 -8.46 19.11 17.59
C GLN A 341 -7.30 19.41 16.63
N VAL A 342 -6.47 18.41 16.32
CA VAL A 342 -5.20 18.59 15.60
C VAL A 342 -5.33 18.31 14.11
N PHE A 343 -6.21 17.36 13.73
CA PHE A 343 -6.36 16.93 12.34
C PHE A 343 -7.74 17.28 11.80
N ASP A 344 -7.76 17.88 10.62
CA ASP A 344 -8.97 18.06 9.84
C ASP A 344 -9.15 16.81 8.95
N LEU A 345 -10.11 15.97 9.30
CA LEU A 345 -10.32 14.68 8.65
C LEU A 345 -11.42 14.73 7.56
N ARG A 346 -11.81 15.92 7.13
CA ARG A 346 -12.71 16.09 5.98
C ARG A 346 -11.97 15.79 4.67
N PRO A 347 -12.62 15.21 3.65
CA PRO A 347 -11.95 14.81 2.40
C PRO A 347 -11.15 15.93 1.74
N THR A 348 -11.70 17.15 1.63
CA THR A 348 -11.00 18.30 1.06
C THR A 348 -9.73 18.65 1.83
N ALA A 349 -9.79 18.63 3.15
CA ALA A 349 -8.65 18.91 4.01
C ALA A 349 -7.56 17.84 3.90
N ILE A 350 -7.95 16.56 3.89
CA ILE A 350 -7.03 15.43 3.69
C ILE A 350 -6.27 15.59 2.36
N ILE A 351 -7.00 15.85 1.27
CA ILE A 351 -6.40 16.03 -0.07
C ILE A 351 -5.38 17.18 -0.05
N ARG A 352 -5.73 18.31 0.56
CA ARG A 352 -4.85 19.50 0.69
C ARG A 352 -3.64 19.21 1.57
N ASP A 353 -3.86 18.70 2.78
CA ASP A 353 -2.83 18.58 3.80
C ASP A 353 -1.82 17.50 3.47
N LEU A 354 -2.26 16.42 2.81
CA LEU A 354 -1.40 15.35 2.35
C LEU A 354 -0.90 15.53 0.89
N ASP A 355 -1.30 16.62 0.22
CA ASP A 355 -0.89 16.99 -1.14
C ASP A 355 -1.11 15.83 -2.14
N LEU A 356 -2.34 15.30 -2.15
CA LEU A 356 -2.68 14.06 -2.86
C LEU A 356 -2.96 14.25 -4.35
N ARG A 357 -2.99 15.47 -4.90
CA ARG A 357 -3.24 15.69 -6.32
C ARG A 357 -2.00 15.58 -7.20
N ARG A 358 -0.85 15.23 -6.60
CA ARG A 358 0.40 14.95 -7.33
C ARG A 358 0.38 13.57 -7.98
N PRO A 359 1.07 13.38 -9.11
CA PRO A 359 1.24 12.06 -9.73
C PRO A 359 2.30 11.23 -8.98
N ILE A 360 1.93 10.64 -7.85
CA ILE A 360 2.82 9.92 -6.92
C ILE A 360 2.45 8.45 -6.74
N TYR A 361 1.39 7.98 -7.42
CA TYR A 361 0.71 6.74 -7.05
C TYR A 361 1.35 5.49 -7.63
N ARG A 362 1.86 5.53 -8.85
CA ARG A 362 2.47 4.36 -9.50
C ARG A 362 3.62 3.76 -8.67
N GLN A 363 4.46 4.58 -8.07
CA GLN A 363 5.57 4.12 -7.25
C GLN A 363 5.14 3.50 -5.91
N LEU A 364 3.90 3.72 -5.49
CA LEU A 364 3.28 3.14 -4.29
C LEU A 364 2.60 1.80 -4.56
N ALA A 365 2.26 1.52 -5.81
CA ALA A 365 1.50 0.34 -6.21
C ALA A 365 2.23 -0.99 -5.96
N ALA A 366 3.53 -0.98 -5.64
CA ALA A 366 4.31 -2.14 -5.25
C ALA A 366 5.09 -1.85 -3.96
N TYR A 367 5.27 -2.89 -3.14
CA TYR A 367 6.04 -2.84 -1.87
C TYR A 367 5.38 -2.03 -0.76
N GLY A 368 4.04 -1.93 -0.75
CA GLY A 368 3.24 -1.26 0.25
C GLY A 368 3.08 0.25 0.05
N ASN A 369 2.01 0.80 0.60
CA ASN A 369 1.71 2.24 0.57
C ASN A 369 2.16 2.95 1.85
N MET A 370 2.47 2.21 2.91
CA MET A 370 2.83 2.72 4.23
C MET A 370 4.31 2.44 4.54
N GLY A 371 4.94 3.30 5.35
CA GLY A 371 6.36 3.20 5.67
C GLY A 371 7.27 3.59 4.50
N ARG A 372 6.81 4.48 3.61
CA ARG A 372 7.48 4.86 2.36
C ARG A 372 8.08 6.28 2.44
N GLU A 373 8.80 6.57 3.52
CA GLU A 373 9.43 7.88 3.75
C GLU A 373 10.36 8.29 2.59
N GLU A 374 11.00 7.33 1.94
CA GLU A 374 11.89 7.57 0.82
C GLU A 374 11.20 8.18 -0.41
N LEU A 375 9.88 8.12 -0.48
CA LEU A 375 9.08 8.70 -1.56
C LEU A 375 8.60 10.13 -1.28
N GLY A 376 8.88 10.68 -0.09
CA GLY A 376 8.45 12.02 0.30
C GLY A 376 6.94 12.19 0.35
N VAL A 377 6.23 11.15 0.77
CA VAL A 377 4.77 11.15 0.90
C VAL A 377 4.37 11.68 2.27
N ARG A 378 3.43 12.63 2.31
CA ARG A 378 3.14 13.42 3.52
C ARG A 378 2.45 12.65 4.64
N TRP A 379 1.79 11.53 4.37
CA TRP A 379 1.21 10.69 5.43
C TRP A 379 2.28 9.93 6.25
N GLU A 380 3.53 9.99 5.85
CA GLU A 380 4.66 9.51 6.64
C GLU A 380 5.36 10.62 7.45
N ASP A 381 4.94 11.88 7.33
CA ASP A 381 5.48 12.99 8.14
C ASP A 381 5.04 12.85 9.62
N THR A 382 5.89 13.33 10.53
CA THR A 382 5.63 13.33 11.99
C THR A 382 5.57 14.76 12.56
N ASP A 383 5.06 15.68 11.75
CA ASP A 383 5.03 17.14 12.01
C ASP A 383 3.92 17.59 12.97
N ARG A 384 3.05 16.68 13.43
CA ARG A 384 1.94 16.96 14.37
C ARG A 384 2.20 16.51 15.81
N THR A 385 3.36 15.96 16.10
CA THR A 385 3.69 15.39 17.41
C THR A 385 3.57 16.39 18.56
N ASP A 386 4.09 17.61 18.40
CA ASP A 386 4.02 18.63 19.45
C ASP A 386 2.61 19.17 19.66
N ALA A 387 1.84 19.31 18.57
CA ALA A 387 0.44 19.71 18.63
C ALA A 387 -0.42 18.66 19.38
N LEU A 388 -0.18 17.36 19.11
CA LEU A 388 -0.84 16.26 19.82
C LEU A 388 -0.51 16.27 21.32
N ARG A 389 0.78 16.39 21.69
CA ARG A 389 1.19 16.48 23.11
C ARG A 389 0.52 17.65 23.81
N ALA A 390 0.48 18.83 23.16
CA ALA A 390 -0.15 20.01 23.72
C ALA A 390 -1.67 19.87 23.87
N ALA A 391 -2.35 19.23 22.90
CA ALA A 391 -3.80 18.96 22.98
C ALA A 391 -4.14 17.97 24.10
N VAL A 392 -3.37 16.88 24.23
CA VAL A 392 -3.53 15.89 25.32
C VAL A 392 -3.33 16.55 26.68
N ALA A 393 -2.32 17.40 26.84
CA ALA A 393 -2.06 18.09 28.11
C ALA A 393 -3.21 19.02 28.53
N LYS A 394 -3.90 19.66 27.60
CA LYS A 394 -5.05 20.54 27.89
C LYS A 394 -6.31 19.79 28.33
N THR A 395 -6.47 18.53 27.92
CA THR A 395 -7.64 17.72 28.26
C THR A 395 -7.56 17.18 29.71
N ASN A 396 -6.42 17.33 30.38
CA ASN A 396 -6.19 16.95 31.79
C ASN A 396 -6.61 18.03 32.80
N VAL A 397 -7.18 19.16 32.36
CA VAL A 397 -7.70 20.25 33.19
C VAL A 397 -9.22 20.27 33.09
#